data_40065fb1df6c89c0a30f78ce37639c5a
#
_entry.id   40065fb1df6c89c0a30f78ce37639c5a
#
_cell.length_a   1.000
_cell.length_b   1.000
_cell.length_c   1.000
_cell.angle_alpha   90.00
_cell.angle_beta   90.00
_cell.angle_gamma   90.00
#
_symmetry.space_group_name_H-M   'P 1'
#
loop_
_entity.id
_entity.type
_entity.pdbx_description
1 polymer ?
#
loop_
_entity_poly.entity_id
_entity_poly.type
_entity_poly.pdbx_seq_one_letter_code
_entity_poly.pdbx_strand_id
1 'polypeptide(L)'
;MIVIICVDNNGGMLFHHRRQSRDRLLTEDLMNLFPNETIHIDKFSESLFLEFSDRISVDDSLLKNADANEICFVENIDILPYENKISKLVVYHWNRDYPSDFRCSLDFSKYALTTSVDFEGSSHQRITREEYIK
;
A
#
# COMPACT_ATOMS: atom_id res chain seq x y z
N MET A 1 1.65 -13.56 1.13
CA MET A 1 0.92 -12.37 1.61
C MET A 1 0.64 -11.42 0.48
N ILE A 2 -0.37 -10.60 0.65
CA ILE A 2 -0.72 -9.51 -0.25
C ILE A 2 -0.18 -8.22 0.36
N VAL A 3 0.58 -7.45 -0.40
CA VAL A 3 1.15 -6.18 0.08
C VAL A 3 0.54 -5.03 -0.72
N ILE A 4 0.10 -4.00 0.01
CA ILE A 4 -0.47 -2.78 -0.56
C ILE A 4 0.44 -1.62 -0.21
N ILE A 5 0.85 -0.86 -1.22
CA ILE A 5 1.69 0.34 -1.07
C ILE A 5 1.14 1.51 -1.89
N CYS A 6 1.53 2.71 -1.50
CA CYS A 6 1.28 3.95 -2.25
C CYS A 6 2.62 4.55 -2.66
N VAL A 7 2.76 4.93 -3.92
CA VAL A 7 4.01 5.49 -4.45
C VAL A 7 3.75 6.72 -5.30
N ASP A 8 4.73 7.62 -5.34
CA ASP A 8 4.75 8.73 -6.28
C ASP A 8 5.32 8.29 -7.65
N ASN A 9 5.50 9.22 -8.58
CA ASN A 9 5.99 8.92 -9.93
C ASN A 9 7.41 8.34 -9.96
N ASN A 10 8.17 8.47 -8.87
CA ASN A 10 9.54 8.00 -8.76
C ASN A 10 9.67 6.80 -7.80
N GLY A 11 8.57 6.18 -7.43
CA GLY A 11 8.57 5.08 -6.48
C GLY A 11 8.73 5.50 -5.02
N GLY A 12 8.65 6.79 -4.73
CA GLY A 12 8.78 7.32 -3.38
C GLY A 12 7.61 6.95 -2.49
N MET A 13 7.90 6.74 -1.21
CA MET A 13 6.91 6.35 -0.20
C MET A 13 6.85 7.31 0.98
N LEU A 14 8.01 7.80 1.44
CA LEU A 14 8.11 8.71 2.58
C LEU A 14 9.09 9.86 2.29
N PHE A 15 8.91 10.94 3.03
CA PHE A 15 9.87 12.04 3.12
C PHE A 15 9.99 12.50 4.57
N HIS A 16 11.22 12.51 5.11
CA HIS A 16 11.52 12.87 6.50
C HIS A 16 10.64 12.08 7.49
N HIS A 17 10.51 10.78 7.29
CA HIS A 17 9.71 9.85 8.10
C HIS A 17 8.21 10.16 8.11
N ARG A 18 7.73 10.93 7.12
CA ARG A 18 6.31 11.26 6.98
C ARG A 18 5.78 10.73 5.66
N ARG A 19 4.48 10.35 5.64
CA ARG A 19 3.84 9.98 4.37
C ARG A 19 3.80 11.18 3.45
N GLN A 20 3.92 10.90 2.16
CA GLN A 20 3.93 11.95 1.13
C GLN A 20 2.57 12.59 0.95
N SER A 21 1.51 11.80 1.09
CA SER A 21 0.14 12.27 0.90
C SER A 21 -0.85 11.31 1.54
N ARG A 22 -2.11 11.73 1.55
CA ARG A 22 -3.23 10.88 1.94
C ARG A 22 -4.45 11.26 1.11
N ASP A 23 -5.36 10.32 0.95
CA ASP A 23 -6.57 10.52 0.17
C ASP A 23 -7.68 9.61 0.70
N ARG A 24 -8.80 10.22 1.09
CA ARG A 24 -9.91 9.48 1.69
C ARG A 24 -10.50 8.46 0.71
N LEU A 25 -10.63 8.82 -0.56
CA LEU A 25 -11.20 7.92 -1.57
C LEU A 25 -10.25 6.77 -1.92
N LEU A 26 -8.93 6.96 -1.80
CA LEU A 26 -7.99 5.86 -1.91
C LEU A 26 -8.20 4.86 -0.77
N THR A 27 -8.33 5.34 0.46
CA THR A 27 -8.57 4.47 1.61
C THR A 27 -9.87 3.70 1.44
N GLU A 28 -10.95 4.35 0.98
CA GLU A 28 -12.22 3.67 0.69
C GLU A 28 -12.07 2.62 -0.40
N ASP A 29 -11.34 2.92 -1.47
CA ASP A 29 -11.09 1.98 -2.57
C ASP A 29 -10.39 0.72 -2.05
N LEU A 30 -9.37 0.90 -1.22
CA LEU A 30 -8.63 -0.20 -0.60
C LEU A 30 -9.56 -1.07 0.26
N MET A 31 -10.37 -0.45 1.09
CA MET A 31 -11.29 -1.17 1.98
C MET A 31 -12.38 -1.90 1.18
N ASN A 32 -12.82 -1.33 0.07
CA ASN A 32 -13.80 -1.96 -0.82
C ASN A 32 -13.19 -3.11 -1.65
N LEU A 33 -11.89 -3.04 -1.92
CA LEU A 33 -11.18 -4.10 -2.64
C LEU A 33 -11.14 -5.41 -1.84
N PHE A 34 -11.12 -5.30 -0.51
CA PHE A 34 -11.08 -6.44 0.41
C PHE A 34 -12.21 -6.33 1.45
N PRO A 35 -13.49 -6.43 1.02
CA PRO A 35 -14.64 -5.99 1.83
C PRO A 35 -14.90 -6.80 3.09
N ASN A 36 -14.43 -8.06 3.15
CA ASN A 36 -14.70 -8.97 4.27
C ASN A 36 -13.44 -9.39 5.01
N GLU A 37 -12.33 -8.68 4.79
CA GLU A 37 -11.04 -9.12 5.31
C GLU A 37 -10.43 -8.09 6.23
N THR A 38 -9.59 -8.57 7.15
CA THR A 38 -8.81 -7.72 8.04
C THR A 38 -7.58 -7.21 7.29
N ILE A 39 -7.31 -5.93 7.40
CA ILE A 39 -6.11 -5.30 6.87
C ILE A 39 -5.10 -5.16 8.00
N HIS A 40 -3.92 -5.71 7.82
CA HIS A 40 -2.83 -5.64 8.80
C HIS A 40 -1.96 -4.43 8.50
N ILE A 41 -1.65 -3.65 9.52
CA ILE A 41 -0.87 -2.42 9.38
C ILE A 41 0.15 -2.31 10.50
N ASP A 42 1.16 -1.48 10.27
CA ASP A 42 2.05 -0.97 11.33
C ASP A 42 1.34 0.19 12.05
N LYS A 43 1.73 0.45 13.29
CA LYS A 43 1.15 1.56 14.07
C LYS A 43 1.26 2.91 13.36
N PHE A 44 2.31 3.12 12.59
CA PHE A 44 2.50 4.31 11.79
C PHE A 44 1.30 4.64 10.89
N SER A 45 0.64 3.62 10.35
CA SER A 45 -0.47 3.77 9.40
C SER A 45 -1.84 3.87 10.06
N GLU A 46 -1.92 3.70 11.37
CA GLU A 46 -3.20 3.62 12.11
C GLU A 46 -4.11 4.82 11.85
N SER A 47 -3.54 6.03 11.78
CA SER A 47 -4.33 7.26 11.59
C SER A 47 -5.07 7.33 10.26
N LEU A 48 -4.66 6.55 9.26
CA LEU A 48 -5.34 6.51 7.96
C LEU A 48 -6.64 5.70 8.00
N PHE A 49 -6.80 4.82 8.99
CA PHE A 49 -7.88 3.83 9.03
C PHE A 49 -8.81 4.00 10.21
N LEU A 50 -8.88 5.19 10.81
CA LEU A 50 -9.71 5.42 12.00
C LEU A 50 -11.19 5.10 11.78
N GLU A 51 -11.71 5.37 10.59
CA GLU A 51 -13.09 5.07 10.22
C GLU A 51 -13.35 3.58 10.03
N PHE A 52 -12.30 2.77 9.92
CA PHE A 52 -12.36 1.34 9.64
C PHE A 52 -11.69 0.51 10.72
N SER A 53 -11.61 1.04 11.94
CA SER A 53 -10.82 0.45 13.03
C SER A 53 -11.22 -0.99 13.38
N ASP A 54 -12.47 -1.36 13.17
CA ASP A 54 -12.97 -2.72 13.39
C ASP A 54 -12.44 -3.75 12.38
N ARG A 55 -11.87 -3.29 11.27
CA ARG A 55 -11.30 -4.15 10.23
C ARG A 55 -9.78 -4.09 10.15
N ILE A 56 -9.15 -3.42 11.11
CA ILE A 56 -7.71 -3.17 11.12
C ILE A 56 -7.06 -3.93 12.27
N SER A 57 -5.94 -4.59 11.98
CA SER A 57 -5.07 -5.21 12.96
C SER A 57 -3.71 -4.53 12.94
N VAL A 58 -3.28 -4.01 14.09
CA VAL A 58 -1.98 -3.34 14.22
C VAL A 58 -0.94 -4.33 14.73
N ASP A 59 0.17 -4.47 14.02
CA ASP A 59 1.27 -5.36 14.38
C ASP A 59 2.61 -4.66 14.11
N ASP A 60 3.42 -4.47 15.15
CA ASP A 60 4.73 -3.83 15.04
C ASP A 60 5.74 -4.67 14.23
N SER A 61 5.50 -5.97 14.08
CA SER A 61 6.32 -6.89 13.29
C SER A 61 5.57 -7.39 12.05
N LEU A 62 4.85 -6.48 11.41
CA LEU A 62 3.89 -6.72 10.34
C LEU A 62 4.33 -7.75 9.30
N LEU A 63 5.44 -7.50 8.62
CA LEU A 63 5.89 -8.37 7.51
C LEU A 63 6.56 -9.64 7.99
N LYS A 64 7.19 -9.61 9.15
CA LYS A 64 7.80 -10.80 9.77
C LYS A 64 6.77 -11.85 10.13
N ASN A 65 5.62 -11.40 10.67
CA ASN A 65 4.59 -12.27 11.22
C ASN A 65 3.52 -12.64 10.21
N ALA A 66 3.53 -12.04 9.02
CA ALA A 66 2.45 -12.22 8.04
C ALA A 66 2.36 -13.65 7.53
N ASP A 67 1.15 -14.20 7.54
CA ASP A 67 0.82 -15.49 6.96
C ASP A 67 0.55 -15.37 5.45
N ALA A 68 0.44 -16.52 4.78
CA ALA A 68 0.34 -16.60 3.31
C ALA A 68 -0.83 -15.83 2.71
N ASN A 69 -1.94 -15.67 3.44
CA ASN A 69 -3.15 -15.03 2.94
C ASN A 69 -3.41 -13.66 3.58
N GLU A 70 -2.51 -13.18 4.42
CA GLU A 70 -2.70 -11.89 5.07
C GLU A 70 -2.51 -10.73 4.11
N ILE A 71 -3.28 -9.67 4.34
CA ILE A 71 -3.25 -8.43 3.58
C ILE A 71 -2.57 -7.39 4.45
N CYS A 72 -1.46 -6.84 3.96
CA CYS A 72 -0.63 -5.89 4.68
C CYS A 72 -0.55 -4.56 3.92
N PHE A 73 -0.96 -3.49 4.56
CA PHE A 73 -0.75 -2.13 4.06
C PHE A 73 0.54 -1.57 4.66
N VAL A 74 1.46 -1.14 3.81
CA VAL A 74 2.82 -0.78 4.21
C VAL A 74 3.17 0.61 3.70
N GLU A 75 3.66 1.48 4.59
CA GLU A 75 4.12 2.82 4.23
C GLU A 75 5.61 3.04 4.49
N ASN A 76 6.14 2.45 5.55
CA ASN A 76 7.44 2.82 6.13
C ASN A 76 8.41 1.65 6.29
N ILE A 77 8.11 0.52 5.68
CA ILE A 77 8.95 -0.69 5.78
C ILE A 77 9.44 -1.04 4.38
N ASP A 78 10.73 -1.36 4.25
CA ASP A 78 11.27 -1.89 3.01
C ASP A 78 10.72 -3.30 2.79
N ILE A 79 9.98 -3.49 1.71
CA ILE A 79 9.34 -4.77 1.40
C ILE A 79 10.26 -5.74 0.66
N LEU A 80 11.39 -5.26 0.12
CA LEU A 80 12.30 -6.10 -0.65
C LEU A 80 12.81 -7.35 0.11
N PRO A 81 13.19 -7.27 1.40
CA PRO A 81 13.62 -8.45 2.14
C PRO A 81 12.56 -9.55 2.28
N TYR A 82 11.28 -9.20 2.04
CA TYR A 82 10.14 -10.09 2.18
C TYR A 82 9.57 -10.55 0.84
N GLU A 83 10.27 -10.30 -0.26
CA GLU A 83 9.74 -10.55 -1.61
C GLU A 83 9.31 -12.00 -1.81
N ASN A 84 9.97 -12.97 -1.16
CA ASN A 84 9.62 -14.40 -1.27
C ASN A 84 8.27 -14.73 -0.64
N LYS A 85 7.77 -13.89 0.27
CA LYS A 85 6.47 -14.06 0.93
C LYS A 85 5.34 -13.39 0.18
N ILE A 86 5.65 -12.50 -0.76
CA ILE A 86 4.66 -11.70 -1.47
C ILE A 86 4.10 -12.50 -2.64
N SER A 87 2.79 -12.75 -2.61
CA SER A 87 2.07 -13.43 -3.69
C SER A 87 1.36 -12.44 -4.61
N LYS A 88 0.96 -11.30 -4.07
CA LYS A 88 0.23 -10.25 -4.79
C LYS A 88 0.65 -8.88 -4.29
N LEU A 89 0.78 -7.93 -5.22
CA LEU A 89 1.03 -6.52 -4.94
C LEU A 89 -0.17 -5.69 -5.40
N VAL A 90 -0.57 -4.75 -4.57
CA VAL A 90 -1.51 -3.69 -4.93
C VAL A 90 -0.76 -2.38 -4.78
N VAL A 91 -0.57 -1.68 -5.89
CA VAL A 91 0.21 -0.44 -5.92
C VAL A 91 -0.70 0.71 -6.30
N TYR A 92 -0.84 1.67 -5.39
CA TYR A 92 -1.54 2.92 -5.66
C TYR A 92 -0.54 3.96 -6.08
N HIS A 93 -0.76 4.55 -7.24
CA HIS A 93 0.06 5.63 -7.77
C HIS A 93 -0.65 6.96 -7.54
N TRP A 94 0.02 7.88 -6.82
CA TRP A 94 -0.49 9.23 -6.63
C TRP A 94 -0.57 10.01 -7.94
N ASN A 95 0.22 9.61 -8.95
CA ASN A 95 0.38 10.30 -10.23
C ASN A 95 0.89 11.73 -10.05
N ARG A 96 1.77 11.90 -9.07
CA ARG A 96 2.44 13.15 -8.74
C ARG A 96 3.90 12.90 -8.38
N ASP A 97 4.70 13.95 -8.51
CA ASP A 97 6.07 13.98 -8.01
C ASP A 97 6.05 14.60 -6.62
N TYR A 98 6.54 13.84 -5.64
CA TYR A 98 6.70 14.31 -4.27
C TYR A 98 8.16 14.21 -3.85
N PRO A 99 8.63 15.06 -2.91
CA PRO A 99 9.93 14.82 -2.29
C PRO A 99 9.92 13.44 -1.61
N SER A 100 11.02 12.70 -1.73
CA SER A 100 11.14 11.40 -1.06
C SER A 100 12.59 11.09 -0.71
N ASP A 101 12.78 10.43 0.43
CA ASP A 101 14.05 9.88 0.87
C ASP A 101 13.92 8.40 1.24
N PHE A 102 12.75 7.82 1.04
CA PHE A 102 12.49 6.39 1.18
C PHE A 102 11.63 5.93 0.00
N ARG A 103 12.13 4.97 -0.75
CA ARG A 103 11.51 4.47 -1.98
C ARG A 103 11.30 2.97 -1.94
N CYS A 104 10.28 2.51 -2.68
CA CYS A 104 10.12 1.09 -2.92
C CYS A 104 11.22 0.60 -3.85
N SER A 105 11.98 -0.40 -3.41
CA SER A 105 13.09 -0.98 -4.17
C SER A 105 12.73 -2.32 -4.83
N LEU A 106 11.47 -2.78 -4.68
CA LEU A 106 11.01 -4.01 -5.30
C LEU A 106 10.89 -3.83 -6.82
N ASP A 107 11.38 -4.81 -7.56
CA ASP A 107 11.30 -4.81 -9.03
C ASP A 107 9.94 -5.39 -9.47
N PHE A 108 9.03 -4.54 -9.90
CA PHE A 108 7.69 -4.94 -10.34
C PHE A 108 7.71 -5.75 -11.63
N SER A 109 8.79 -5.70 -12.42
CA SER A 109 8.88 -6.48 -13.67
C SER A 109 8.91 -7.99 -13.44
N LYS A 110 9.16 -8.42 -12.20
CA LYS A 110 9.11 -9.83 -11.80
C LYS A 110 7.68 -10.33 -11.58
N TYR A 111 6.70 -9.44 -11.65
CA TYR A 111 5.28 -9.74 -11.42
C TYR A 111 4.49 -9.46 -12.68
N ALA A 112 3.35 -10.15 -12.83
CA ALA A 112 2.44 -9.92 -13.94
C ALA A 112 1.37 -8.92 -13.55
N LEU A 113 1.22 -7.85 -14.32
CA LEU A 113 0.13 -6.88 -14.13
C LEU A 113 -1.20 -7.52 -14.53
N THR A 114 -2.13 -7.60 -13.60
CA THR A 114 -3.46 -8.20 -13.81
C THR A 114 -4.58 -7.18 -13.93
N THR A 115 -4.43 -6.03 -13.29
CA THR A 115 -5.48 -5.00 -13.22
C THR A 115 -4.84 -3.62 -13.15
N SER A 116 -5.42 -2.66 -13.88
CA SER A 116 -5.06 -1.25 -13.78
C SER A 116 -6.34 -0.43 -13.86
N VAL A 117 -6.62 0.36 -12.82
CA VAL A 117 -7.84 1.16 -12.69
C VAL A 117 -7.46 2.57 -12.30
N ASP A 118 -7.98 3.55 -13.04
CA ASP A 118 -7.87 4.97 -12.69
C ASP A 118 -9.16 5.41 -12.00
N PHE A 119 -9.04 6.23 -10.96
CA PHE A 119 -10.20 6.83 -10.30
C PHE A 119 -9.84 8.23 -9.76
N GLU A 120 -10.87 9.04 -9.57
CA GLU A 120 -10.73 10.36 -8.98
C GLU A 120 -10.62 10.23 -7.46
N GLY A 121 -9.58 10.85 -6.88
CA GLY A 121 -9.39 10.91 -5.44
C GLY A 121 -10.14 12.08 -4.81
N SER A 122 -10.09 12.17 -3.47
CA SER A 122 -10.64 13.31 -2.74
C SER A 122 -9.72 14.54 -2.78
N SER A 123 -8.41 14.33 -2.85
CA SER A 123 -7.40 15.38 -2.92
C SER A 123 -6.45 15.23 -4.10
N HIS A 124 -6.70 14.29 -5.00
CA HIS A 124 -5.94 14.04 -6.21
C HIS A 124 -6.89 13.90 -7.39
N GLN A 125 -6.52 14.47 -8.54
CA GLN A 125 -7.37 14.40 -9.73
C GLN A 125 -7.49 12.97 -10.25
N ARG A 126 -6.40 12.21 -10.21
CA ARG A 126 -6.36 10.84 -10.68
C ARG A 126 -5.40 10.01 -9.82
N ILE A 127 -5.91 8.89 -9.32
CA ILE A 127 -5.11 7.87 -8.66
C ILE A 127 -5.20 6.62 -9.52
N THR A 128 -4.10 5.88 -9.66
CA THR A 128 -4.09 4.63 -10.41
C THR A 128 -3.82 3.49 -9.45
N ARG A 129 -4.71 2.49 -9.41
CA ARG A 129 -4.48 1.24 -8.70
C ARG A 129 -4.02 0.18 -9.71
N GLU A 130 -2.85 -0.37 -9.48
CA GLU A 130 -2.34 -1.50 -10.26
C GLU A 130 -2.23 -2.72 -9.37
N GLU A 131 -2.64 -3.87 -9.89
CA GLU A 131 -2.56 -5.14 -9.17
C GLU A 131 -1.65 -6.09 -9.94
N TYR A 132 -0.72 -6.71 -9.23
CA TYR A 132 0.30 -7.61 -9.78
C TYR A 132 0.25 -8.95 -9.06
N ILE A 133 0.45 -10.03 -9.80
CA ILE A 133 0.65 -11.37 -9.23
C ILE A 133 2.04 -11.90 -9.61
N LYS A 134 2.55 -12.77 -8.76
CA LYS A 134 3.87 -13.38 -8.96
C LYS A 134 3.86 -14.47 -10.00
#